data_4cfba71217defae4a7f24643732e1be1
#
_entry.id   4cfba71217defae4a7f24643732e1be1
#
_cell.length_a   1.000
_cell.length_b   1.000
_cell.length_c   1.000
_cell.angle_alpha   90.00
_cell.angle_beta   90.00
_cell.angle_gamma   90.00
#
_symmetry.space_group_name_H-M   'P 1'
#
loop_
_entity.id
_entity.type
_entity.pdbx_description
1 polymer ?
#
loop_
_entity_poly.entity_id
_entity_poly.type
_entity_poly.pdbx_seq_one_letter_code
_entity_poly.pdbx_strand_id
1 'polypeptide(L)'
;MEKFSSVKGIAATMLNKSGNQLSLMMNIDTDMIIPKQFLKTIKRSGLGKNLFDEMRYDMNGNEIESFVLNRDPFTKAKILIAGKNFGCGSSREHAPWSILDFGIRVIIAPSFADIFFNNCFKNGILPIKLNEEKINLLVDDSMKGIEFEVNLINQLIIING
;
A
#
# COMPACT_ATOMS: atom_id res chain seq x y z
N MET A 1 -18.34 8.47 1.76
CA MET A 1 -16.94 8.46 1.29
C MET A 1 -16.40 9.88 1.27
N GLU A 2 -15.27 10.06 1.86
CA GLU A 2 -14.63 11.37 1.94
C GLU A 2 -14.04 11.78 0.60
N LYS A 3 -14.25 13.04 0.21
CA LYS A 3 -13.73 13.57 -1.05
C LYS A 3 -12.20 13.71 -0.96
N PHE A 4 -11.48 13.14 -1.93
CA PHE A 4 -10.04 13.21 -2.00
C PHE A 4 -9.60 14.52 -2.65
N SER A 5 -8.81 15.32 -1.94
CA SER A 5 -8.19 16.53 -2.49
C SER A 5 -6.67 16.48 -2.37
N SER A 6 -6.16 16.14 -1.19
CA SER A 6 -4.73 15.93 -0.97
C SER A 6 -4.53 15.00 0.23
N VAL A 7 -3.40 14.31 0.23
CA VAL A 7 -2.96 13.46 1.34
C VAL A 7 -1.50 13.75 1.63
N LYS A 8 -1.18 13.97 2.89
CA LYS A 8 0.18 14.24 3.35
C LYS A 8 0.56 13.22 4.40
N GLY A 9 1.70 12.58 4.26
CA GLY A 9 2.15 11.60 5.22
C GLY A 9 3.32 10.77 4.72
N ILE A 10 3.63 9.75 5.51
CA ILE A 10 4.75 8.84 5.24
C ILE A 10 4.37 7.89 4.10
N ALA A 11 5.33 7.64 3.21
CA ALA A 11 5.21 6.63 2.15
C ALA A 11 6.04 5.40 2.52
N ALA A 12 5.42 4.24 2.45
CA ALA A 12 6.10 2.96 2.64
C ALA A 12 6.26 2.26 1.29
N THR A 13 7.43 1.72 1.02
CA THR A 13 7.70 0.98 -0.22
C THR A 13 7.79 -0.51 0.05
N MET A 14 7.02 -1.29 -0.72
CA MET A 14 7.05 -2.75 -0.69
C MET A 14 8.22 -3.25 -1.54
N LEU A 15 9.22 -3.83 -0.91
CA LEU A 15 10.44 -4.27 -1.57
C LEU A 15 10.69 -5.75 -1.34
N ASN A 16 11.22 -6.40 -2.38
CA ASN A 16 11.85 -7.72 -2.26
C ASN A 16 13.35 -7.53 -2.08
N LYS A 17 13.94 -8.36 -1.23
CA LYS A 17 15.38 -8.40 -1.06
C LYS A 17 15.92 -9.72 -1.57
N SER A 18 16.85 -9.66 -2.53
CA SER A 18 17.55 -10.83 -3.06
C SER A 18 19.05 -10.57 -2.91
N GLY A 19 19.69 -11.22 -1.92
CA GLY A 19 21.05 -10.88 -1.56
C GLY A 19 21.14 -9.43 -1.09
N ASN A 20 21.95 -8.62 -1.77
CA ASN A 20 22.08 -7.19 -1.48
C ASN A 20 21.24 -6.30 -2.38
N GLN A 21 20.47 -6.91 -3.30
CA GLN A 21 19.62 -6.15 -4.22
C GLN A 21 18.20 -6.00 -3.68
N LEU A 22 17.70 -4.77 -3.78
CA LEU A 22 16.31 -4.45 -3.49
C LEU A 22 15.57 -4.19 -4.80
N SER A 23 14.36 -4.70 -4.91
CA SER A 23 13.50 -4.45 -6.06
C SER A 23 12.06 -4.25 -5.60
N LEU A 24 11.28 -3.51 -6.38
CA LEU A 24 9.85 -3.32 -6.09
C LEU A 24 9.15 -4.66 -6.11
N MET A 25 8.34 -4.90 -5.07
CA MET A 25 7.54 -6.12 -4.99
C MET A 25 6.41 -6.06 -6.00
N MET A 26 6.42 -6.99 -6.96
CA MET A 26 5.43 -7.09 -8.03
C MET A 26 4.37 -8.14 -7.70
N ASN A 27 3.25 -8.06 -8.41
CA ASN A 27 2.20 -9.08 -8.33
C ASN A 27 1.68 -9.27 -6.90
N ILE A 28 1.55 -8.17 -6.16
CA ILE A 28 0.94 -8.21 -4.84
C ILE A 28 -0.54 -8.49 -5.05
N ASP A 29 -0.93 -9.75 -4.81
CA ASP A 29 -2.28 -10.21 -5.07
C ASP A 29 -3.20 -9.97 -3.87
N THR A 30 -4.50 -10.14 -4.10
CA THR A 30 -5.50 -9.88 -3.06
C THR A 30 -5.39 -10.81 -1.87
N ASP A 31 -4.87 -12.04 -2.06
CA ASP A 31 -4.64 -12.97 -0.97
C ASP A 31 -3.47 -12.54 -0.08
N MET A 32 -2.46 -11.91 -0.66
CA MET A 32 -1.37 -11.29 0.11
C MET A 32 -1.87 -10.08 0.90
N ILE A 33 -2.73 -9.26 0.29
CA ILE A 33 -3.27 -8.06 0.92
C ILE A 33 -4.16 -8.44 2.10
N ILE A 34 -5.08 -9.37 1.90
CA ILE A 34 -5.98 -9.85 2.95
C ILE A 34 -6.25 -11.35 2.76
N PRO A 35 -5.69 -12.22 3.59
CA PRO A 35 -5.92 -13.67 3.48
C PRO A 35 -7.39 -14.03 3.65
N LYS A 36 -7.79 -15.12 3.00
CA LYS A 36 -9.20 -15.47 2.89
C LYS A 36 -9.88 -15.80 4.21
N GLN A 37 -9.14 -16.19 5.26
CA GLN A 37 -9.73 -16.43 6.57
C GLN A 37 -10.33 -15.18 7.20
N PHE A 38 -9.99 -13.99 6.72
CA PHE A 38 -10.51 -12.72 7.23
C PHE A 38 -11.70 -12.19 6.42
N LEU A 39 -12.15 -12.92 5.40
CA LEU A 39 -13.20 -12.45 4.48
C LEU A 39 -14.62 -12.67 5.00
N LYS A 40 -14.78 -13.24 6.17
CA LYS A 40 -16.11 -13.54 6.75
C LYS A 40 -16.81 -12.30 7.29
N THR A 41 -16.05 -11.27 7.62
CA THR A 41 -16.63 -10.03 8.12
C THR A 41 -17.31 -9.22 7.02
N ILE A 42 -18.42 -8.58 7.37
CA ILE A 42 -19.09 -7.60 6.49
C ILE A 42 -18.77 -6.17 6.90
N LYS A 43 -18.00 -6.00 7.98
CA LYS A 43 -17.59 -4.67 8.44
C LYS A 43 -16.39 -4.18 7.63
N ARG A 44 -16.46 -2.93 7.19
CA ARG A 44 -15.37 -2.27 6.46
C ARG A 44 -14.22 -1.85 7.37
N SER A 45 -14.48 -1.70 8.67
CA SER A 45 -13.47 -1.30 9.64
C SER A 45 -12.94 -2.53 10.40
N GLY A 46 -11.74 -2.40 10.96
CA GLY A 46 -11.11 -3.43 11.77
C GLY A 46 -10.23 -4.41 11.01
N LEU A 47 -10.14 -4.30 9.69
CA LEU A 47 -9.31 -5.19 8.88
C LEU A 47 -7.87 -4.71 8.71
N GLY A 48 -7.56 -3.48 9.13
CA GLY A 48 -6.20 -2.93 9.00
C GLY A 48 -5.16 -3.73 9.75
N LYS A 49 -5.54 -4.31 10.89
CA LYS A 49 -4.64 -5.19 11.66
C LYS A 49 -4.29 -6.47 10.90
N ASN A 50 -5.11 -6.85 9.91
CA ASN A 50 -4.92 -8.06 9.11
C ASN A 50 -4.32 -7.76 7.72
N LEU A 51 -4.08 -6.48 7.41
CA LEU A 51 -3.45 -6.10 6.16
C LEU A 51 -2.08 -6.75 6.05
N PHE A 52 -1.83 -7.46 4.95
CA PHE A 52 -0.58 -8.19 4.72
C PHE A 52 -0.24 -9.16 5.87
N ASP A 53 -1.25 -9.81 6.44
CA ASP A 53 -1.12 -10.59 7.67
C ASP A 53 0.01 -11.61 7.64
N GLU A 54 0.17 -12.33 6.53
CA GLU A 54 1.19 -13.38 6.41
C GLU A 54 2.62 -12.82 6.31
N MET A 55 2.77 -11.58 5.89
CA MET A 55 4.06 -10.90 5.84
C MET A 55 4.36 -10.12 7.12
N ARG A 56 3.33 -9.75 7.87
CA ARG A 56 3.47 -8.94 9.09
C ARG A 56 3.69 -9.76 10.34
N TYR A 57 3.14 -10.97 10.38
CA TYR A 57 3.15 -11.78 11.59
C TYR A 57 3.70 -13.17 11.32
N ASP A 58 4.48 -13.70 12.27
CA ASP A 58 4.95 -15.08 12.22
C ASP A 58 3.86 -16.05 12.68
N MET A 59 4.18 -17.35 12.72
CA MET A 59 3.24 -18.39 13.11
C MET A 59 2.74 -18.26 14.55
N ASN A 60 3.49 -17.56 15.40
CA ASN A 60 3.13 -17.32 16.80
C ASN A 60 2.39 -16.00 17.01
N GLY A 61 2.11 -15.27 15.93
CA GLY A 61 1.42 -13.99 15.99
C GLY A 61 2.31 -12.81 16.34
N ASN A 62 3.62 -12.99 16.36
CA ASN A 62 4.58 -11.92 16.63
C ASN A 62 4.88 -11.14 15.36
N GLU A 63 5.08 -9.83 15.49
CA GLU A 63 5.42 -8.98 14.35
C GLU A 63 6.80 -9.34 13.77
N ILE A 64 6.85 -9.45 12.45
CA ILE A 64 8.10 -9.67 11.72
C ILE A 64 8.78 -8.30 11.54
N GLU A 65 9.88 -8.05 12.25
CA GLU A 65 10.56 -6.74 12.28
C GLU A 65 11.05 -6.28 10.91
N SER A 66 11.38 -7.21 10.03
CA SER A 66 11.88 -6.86 8.71
C SER A 66 10.82 -6.32 7.77
N PHE A 67 9.53 -6.50 8.09
CA PHE A 67 8.45 -6.01 7.24
C PHE A 67 8.25 -4.51 7.44
N VAL A 68 8.20 -3.76 6.33
CA VAL A 68 8.23 -2.29 6.36
C VAL A 68 7.10 -1.69 7.21
N LEU A 69 5.87 -2.20 7.11
CA LEU A 69 4.73 -1.62 7.83
C LEU A 69 4.76 -1.91 9.34
N ASN A 70 5.68 -2.74 9.81
CA ASN A 70 5.88 -3.00 11.23
C ASN A 70 6.95 -2.10 11.87
N ARG A 71 7.60 -1.25 11.08
CA ARG A 71 8.69 -0.38 11.56
C ARG A 71 8.30 1.09 11.50
N ASP A 72 8.54 1.82 12.58
CA ASP A 72 8.34 3.27 12.56
C ASP A 72 9.35 3.95 11.62
N PRO A 73 8.95 4.99 10.88
CA PRO A 73 7.63 5.66 10.92
C PRO A 73 6.59 5.04 10.00
N PHE A 74 6.87 3.90 9.37
CA PHE A 74 6.04 3.30 8.32
C PHE A 74 4.76 2.66 8.87
N THR A 75 4.70 2.40 10.18
CA THR A 75 3.46 1.98 10.83
C THR A 75 2.34 3.02 10.66
N LYS A 76 2.69 4.26 10.36
CA LYS A 76 1.77 5.38 10.15
C LYS A 76 1.64 5.78 8.68
N ALA A 77 2.07 4.92 7.76
CA ALA A 77 2.07 5.23 6.34
C ALA A 77 0.67 5.58 5.84
N LYS A 78 0.61 6.58 4.99
CA LYS A 78 -0.61 6.99 4.27
C LYS A 78 -0.50 6.73 2.78
N ILE A 79 0.70 6.43 2.31
CA ILE A 79 1.02 6.18 0.91
C ILE A 79 1.77 4.87 0.83
N LEU A 80 1.37 4.01 -0.10
CA LEU A 80 2.04 2.74 -0.36
C LEU A 80 2.62 2.77 -1.76
N ILE A 81 3.88 2.40 -1.88
CA ILE A 81 4.58 2.30 -3.17
C ILE A 81 4.90 0.83 -3.42
N ALA A 82 4.58 0.33 -4.60
CA ALA A 82 4.78 -1.08 -4.93
C ALA A 82 5.13 -1.25 -6.41
N GLY A 83 5.43 -2.48 -6.80
CA GLY A 83 5.72 -2.86 -8.17
C GLY A 83 4.46 -3.11 -9.00
N LYS A 84 4.64 -3.55 -10.24
CA LYS A 84 3.56 -3.71 -11.20
C LYS A 84 2.55 -4.77 -10.80
N ASN A 85 1.37 -4.66 -11.39
CA ASN A 85 0.26 -5.62 -11.25
C ASN A 85 -0.25 -5.74 -9.83
N PHE A 86 -0.41 -4.59 -9.14
CA PHE A 86 -0.92 -4.54 -7.77
C PHE A 86 -2.41 -4.89 -7.73
N GLY A 87 -2.78 -5.74 -6.78
CA GLY A 87 -4.18 -6.12 -6.58
C GLY A 87 -4.66 -7.24 -7.50
N CYS A 88 -3.74 -7.96 -8.13
CA CYS A 88 -4.09 -9.10 -8.99
C CYS A 88 -4.72 -10.23 -8.17
N GLY A 89 -5.24 -11.25 -8.87
CA GLY A 89 -5.91 -12.38 -8.22
C GLY A 89 -7.40 -12.15 -8.09
N SER A 90 -8.02 -12.88 -7.16
CA SER A 90 -9.47 -12.84 -6.97
C SER A 90 -9.96 -11.47 -6.51
N SER A 91 -11.10 -11.04 -7.06
CA SER A 91 -11.71 -9.77 -6.66
C SER A 91 -12.24 -9.87 -5.23
N ARG A 92 -11.74 -8.97 -4.34
CA ARG A 92 -12.14 -8.91 -2.93
C ARG A 92 -12.26 -7.46 -2.50
N GLU A 93 -13.47 -7.04 -2.14
CA GLU A 93 -13.64 -5.69 -1.57
C GLU A 93 -12.92 -5.52 -0.24
N HIS A 94 -12.70 -6.61 0.48
CA HIS A 94 -11.96 -6.59 1.74
C HIS A 94 -10.52 -6.09 1.57
N ALA A 95 -9.93 -6.25 0.38
CA ALA A 95 -8.57 -5.78 0.12
C ALA A 95 -8.49 -4.25 0.25
N PRO A 96 -9.26 -3.44 -0.50
CA PRO A 96 -9.24 -1.99 -0.25
C PRO A 96 -9.71 -1.61 1.15
N TRP A 97 -10.64 -2.34 1.76
CA TRP A 97 -11.07 -2.06 3.13
C TRP A 97 -9.91 -2.18 4.12
N SER A 98 -9.10 -3.25 4.01
CA SER A 98 -7.96 -3.46 4.91
C SER A 98 -6.89 -2.38 4.73
N ILE A 99 -6.62 -2.00 3.48
CA ILE A 99 -5.66 -0.94 3.17
C ILE A 99 -6.10 0.39 3.77
N LEU A 100 -7.36 0.76 3.54
CA LEU A 100 -7.91 2.01 4.06
C LEU A 100 -7.96 2.03 5.59
N ASP A 101 -8.38 0.93 6.20
CA ASP A 101 -8.47 0.85 7.66
C ASP A 101 -7.09 0.92 8.32
N PHE A 102 -6.05 0.44 7.66
CA PHE A 102 -4.67 0.62 8.13
C PHE A 102 -4.26 2.10 8.15
N GLY A 103 -4.82 2.91 7.27
CA GLY A 103 -4.54 4.33 7.16
C GLY A 103 -3.98 4.77 5.81
N ILE A 104 -3.84 3.85 4.88
CA ILE A 104 -3.29 4.14 3.56
C ILE A 104 -4.40 4.69 2.66
N ARG A 105 -4.15 5.87 2.08
CA ARG A 105 -5.09 6.59 1.22
C ARG A 105 -4.64 6.63 -0.24
N VAL A 106 -3.38 6.32 -0.53
CA VAL A 106 -2.79 6.39 -1.86
C VAL A 106 -1.94 5.16 -2.10
N ILE A 107 -2.04 4.57 -3.30
CA ILE A 107 -1.16 3.49 -3.73
C ILE A 107 -0.52 3.91 -5.05
N ILE A 108 0.81 3.86 -5.13
CA ILE A 108 1.58 4.21 -6.32
C ILE A 108 2.23 2.94 -6.86
N ALA A 109 1.93 2.59 -8.10
CA ALA A 109 2.48 1.41 -8.74
C ALA A 109 2.52 1.59 -10.26
N PRO A 110 3.38 0.84 -10.99
CA PRO A 110 3.41 0.92 -12.44
C PRO A 110 2.11 0.47 -13.11
N SER A 111 1.44 -0.51 -12.52
CA SER A 111 0.16 -1.00 -13.02
C SER A 111 -0.64 -1.67 -11.91
N PHE A 112 -1.93 -1.81 -12.15
CA PHE A 112 -2.89 -2.42 -11.22
C PHE A 112 -3.79 -3.38 -12.00
N ALA A 113 -4.31 -4.39 -11.31
CA ALA A 113 -5.42 -5.17 -11.85
C ALA A 113 -6.66 -4.27 -11.96
N ASP A 114 -7.41 -4.39 -13.05
CA ASP A 114 -8.49 -3.47 -13.38
C ASP A 114 -9.57 -3.41 -12.30
N ILE A 115 -10.01 -4.56 -11.80
CA ILE A 115 -11.08 -4.62 -10.79
C ILE A 115 -10.61 -3.95 -9.50
N PHE A 116 -9.39 -4.26 -9.07
CA PHE A 116 -8.83 -3.65 -7.86
C PHE A 116 -8.70 -2.13 -8.02
N PHE A 117 -8.21 -1.68 -9.18
CA PHE A 117 -8.07 -0.25 -9.48
C PHE A 117 -9.40 0.49 -9.32
N ASN A 118 -10.47 -0.07 -9.90
CA ASN A 118 -11.79 0.52 -9.80
C ASN A 118 -12.35 0.46 -8.37
N ASN A 119 -12.10 -0.63 -7.65
CA ASN A 119 -12.56 -0.76 -6.26
C ASN A 119 -11.86 0.23 -5.33
N CYS A 120 -10.63 0.64 -5.63
CA CYS A 120 -9.94 1.68 -4.86
C CYS A 120 -10.72 2.99 -4.88
N PHE A 121 -11.14 3.45 -6.04
CA PHE A 121 -11.93 4.69 -6.14
C PHE A 121 -13.23 4.62 -5.35
N LYS A 122 -13.91 3.48 -5.42
CA LYS A 122 -15.18 3.29 -4.68
C LYS A 122 -14.99 3.37 -3.17
N ASN A 123 -13.78 3.12 -2.69
CA ASN A 123 -13.47 3.07 -1.26
C ASN A 123 -12.63 4.24 -0.77
N GLY A 124 -12.41 5.26 -1.60
CA GLY A 124 -11.69 6.45 -1.18
C GLY A 124 -10.18 6.32 -1.17
N ILE A 125 -9.63 5.33 -1.88
CA ILE A 125 -8.20 5.16 -2.08
C ILE A 125 -7.87 5.66 -3.49
N LEU A 126 -6.81 6.45 -3.62
CA LEU A 126 -6.34 6.94 -4.91
C LEU A 126 -5.24 6.02 -5.44
N PRO A 127 -5.49 5.23 -6.50
CA PRO A 127 -4.43 4.48 -7.16
C PRO A 127 -3.78 5.36 -8.22
N ILE A 128 -2.45 5.45 -8.19
CA ILE A 128 -1.67 6.27 -9.12
C ILE A 128 -0.75 5.37 -9.93
N LYS A 129 -0.86 5.46 -11.26
CA LYS A 129 0.05 4.77 -12.18
C LYS A 129 1.20 5.69 -12.54
N LEU A 130 2.41 5.26 -12.25
CA LEU A 130 3.63 5.94 -12.71
C LEU A 130 4.55 4.88 -13.32
N ASN A 131 5.34 5.27 -14.33
CA ASN A 131 6.30 4.32 -14.87
C ASN A 131 7.35 3.97 -13.79
N GLU A 132 7.97 2.82 -13.96
CA GLU A 132 8.90 2.27 -12.97
C GLU A 132 10.07 3.19 -12.70
N GLU A 133 10.55 3.87 -13.74
CA GLU A 133 11.64 4.83 -13.62
C GLU A 133 11.31 5.97 -12.66
N LYS A 134 10.10 6.55 -12.79
CA LYS A 134 9.64 7.60 -11.87
C LYS A 134 9.44 7.09 -10.47
N ILE A 135 8.92 5.88 -10.32
CA ILE A 135 8.73 5.27 -9.01
C ILE A 135 10.09 5.07 -8.32
N ASN A 136 11.09 4.60 -9.05
CA ASN A 136 12.43 4.41 -8.49
C ASN A 136 13.02 5.70 -7.93
N LEU A 137 12.68 6.85 -8.50
CA LEU A 137 13.12 8.14 -7.96
C LEU A 137 12.48 8.45 -6.59
N LEU A 138 11.31 7.87 -6.29
CA LEU A 138 10.62 8.09 -5.03
C LEU A 138 11.09 7.14 -3.92
N VAL A 139 11.65 5.99 -4.28
CA VAL A 139 11.94 4.91 -3.34
C VAL A 139 12.93 5.34 -2.27
N ASP A 140 14.04 5.97 -2.66
CA ASP A 140 15.07 6.38 -1.71
C ASP A 140 14.52 7.35 -0.66
N ASP A 141 13.72 8.32 -1.08
CA ASP A 141 13.12 9.29 -0.16
C ASP A 141 12.11 8.63 0.75
N SER A 142 11.33 7.66 0.22
CA SER A 142 10.40 6.90 1.05
C SER A 142 11.13 6.11 2.12
N MET A 143 12.23 5.46 1.76
CA MET A 143 13.00 4.65 2.71
C MET A 143 13.61 5.48 3.84
N LYS A 144 13.85 6.76 3.61
CA LYS A 144 14.35 7.70 4.63
C LYS A 144 13.26 8.20 5.56
N GLY A 145 12.00 7.83 5.31
CA GLY A 145 10.88 8.29 6.11
C GLY A 145 10.50 9.73 5.86
N ILE A 146 10.88 10.29 4.71
CA ILE A 146 10.54 11.66 4.33
C ILE A 146 9.06 11.74 4.02
N GLU A 147 8.40 12.82 4.46
CA GLU A 147 6.98 13.02 4.24
C GLU A 147 6.69 13.35 2.77
N PHE A 148 5.65 12.71 2.24
CA PHE A 148 5.15 12.99 0.89
C PHE A 148 3.81 13.73 0.98
N GLU A 149 3.54 14.53 -0.02
CA GLU A 149 2.22 15.11 -0.23
C GLU A 149 1.73 14.73 -1.63
N VAL A 150 0.56 14.11 -1.71
CA VAL A 150 -0.11 13.82 -2.97
C VAL A 150 -1.25 14.82 -3.13
N ASN A 151 -1.11 15.73 -4.08
CA ASN A 151 -2.08 16.80 -4.31
C ASN A 151 -2.82 16.53 -5.62
N LEU A 152 -4.08 16.10 -5.52
CA LEU A 152 -4.89 15.76 -6.69
C LEU A 152 -5.31 17.00 -7.47
N ILE A 153 -5.58 18.10 -6.77
CA ILE A 153 -6.02 19.34 -7.40
C ILE A 153 -4.96 19.84 -8.39
N ASN A 154 -3.70 19.85 -7.98
CA ASN A 154 -2.57 20.29 -8.80
C ASN A 154 -1.88 19.15 -9.55
N GLN A 155 -2.31 17.90 -9.30
CA GLN A 155 -1.74 16.69 -9.90
C GLN A 155 -0.23 16.58 -9.66
N LEU A 156 0.18 16.78 -8.41
CA LEU A 156 1.58 16.76 -7.99
C LEU A 156 1.83 15.80 -6.86
N ILE A 157 3.01 15.19 -6.87
CA ILE A 157 3.57 14.46 -5.73
C ILE A 157 4.75 15.31 -5.25
N ILE A 158 4.68 15.76 -4.01
CA ILE A 158 5.68 16.65 -3.42
C ILE A 158 6.39 15.90 -2.30
N ILE A 159 7.72 15.97 -2.30
CA ILE A 159 8.55 15.34 -1.29
C ILE A 159 9.11 16.43 -0.39
N ASN A 160 8.76 16.36 0.89
CA ASN A 160 9.10 17.37 1.88
C ASN A 160 10.36 16.96 2.66
N GLY A 161 11.52 17.24 2.09
CA GLY A 161 12.75 16.85 2.75
C GLY A 161 13.99 17.56 2.28
#